data_6a3623711b89d64ac30fae2cbed7106c
#
_entry.id   6a3623711b89d64ac30fae2cbed7106c
#
_cell.length_a   1.000
_cell.length_b   1.000
_cell.length_c   1.000
_cell.angle_alpha   90.00
_cell.angle_beta   90.00
_cell.angle_gamma   90.00
#
_symmetry.space_group_name_H-M   'P 1'
#
loop_
_entity.id
_entity.type
_entity.pdbx_description
1 polymer ?
#
loop_
_entity_poly.entity_id
_entity_poly.type
_entity_poly.pdbx_seq_one_letter_code
_entity_poly.pdbx_strand_id
1 'polypeptide(L)'
;LDLIPETNPSIRWHRDLKQRIILEIENKGMFNTIAQKVFGKPRFSKVHLDEMGTFIWPEIDGAKTVQELALLVKEHFGDKAEPLYPRIVKYFQIMESYEFVHFINKKTEK
;
A
#
# COMPACT_ATOMS: atom_id res chain seq x y z
N LEU A 1 0.75 -12.65 -9.14
CA LEU A 1 -0.28 -11.69 -9.58
C LEU A 1 -1.69 -12.17 -9.33
N ASP A 2 -1.82 -13.41 -8.88
CA ASP A 2 -3.15 -13.92 -8.54
C ASP A 2 -3.53 -13.65 -7.10
N LEU A 3 -2.62 -13.10 -6.33
CA LEU A 3 -2.91 -12.80 -4.94
C LEU A 3 -3.85 -11.60 -4.84
N ILE A 4 -4.63 -11.61 -3.79
CA ILE A 4 -5.58 -10.53 -3.54
C ILE A 4 -5.09 -9.72 -2.36
N PRO A 5 -4.72 -8.46 -2.57
CA PRO A 5 -4.26 -7.64 -1.45
C PRO A 5 -5.42 -7.06 -0.66
N GLU A 6 -5.19 -6.92 0.63
CA GLU A 6 -6.09 -6.24 1.54
C GLU A 6 -5.30 -5.22 2.34
N THR A 7 -5.86 -4.07 2.57
CA THR A 7 -5.20 -3.07 3.38
C THR A 7 -5.33 -3.43 4.85
N ASN A 8 -4.36 -2.98 5.62
CA ASN A 8 -4.39 -3.16 7.06
C ASN A 8 -5.38 -2.16 7.64
N PRO A 9 -6.43 -2.62 8.30
CA PRO A 9 -7.46 -1.70 8.80
C PRO A 9 -6.98 -0.76 9.90
N SER A 10 -5.82 -1.04 10.47
CA SER A 10 -5.27 -0.14 11.47
C SER A 10 -4.68 1.12 10.88
N ILE A 11 -4.53 1.17 9.58
CA ILE A 11 -3.88 2.30 8.93
C ILE A 11 -4.93 3.32 8.53
N ARG A 12 -4.74 4.54 9.01
CA ARG A 12 -5.61 5.62 8.61
C ARG A 12 -4.98 6.34 7.44
N TRP A 13 -5.81 7.00 6.66
CA TRP A 13 -5.25 7.75 5.55
C TRP A 13 -6.16 8.92 5.21
N HIS A 14 -5.56 9.90 4.55
CA HIS A 14 -6.31 11.05 4.08
C HIS A 14 -5.58 11.60 2.86
N ARG A 15 -6.18 12.56 2.20
CA ARG A 15 -5.57 13.19 1.04
C ARG A 15 -5.09 14.58 1.41
N ASP A 16 -3.94 14.96 0.86
CA ASP A 16 -3.42 16.30 1.10
C ASP A 16 -4.03 17.26 0.09
N LEU A 17 -3.53 18.49 0.08
CA LEU A 17 -4.08 19.51 -0.79
C LEU A 17 -3.89 19.19 -2.27
N LYS A 18 -2.92 18.36 -2.59
CA LYS A 18 -2.69 17.95 -3.97
C LYS A 18 -3.39 16.64 -4.30
N GLN A 19 -4.26 16.19 -3.42
CA GLN A 19 -5.01 14.96 -3.60
C GLN A 19 -4.15 13.71 -3.54
N ARG A 20 -2.95 13.81 -2.99
CA ARG A 20 -2.10 12.65 -2.77
C ARG A 20 -2.44 12.03 -1.44
N ILE A 21 -2.39 10.72 -1.38
CA ILE A 21 -2.74 10.00 -0.17
C ILE A 21 -1.56 9.96 0.79
N ILE A 22 -1.87 10.22 2.05
CA ILE A 22 -0.91 10.11 3.13
C ILE A 22 -1.43 9.04 4.08
N LEU A 23 -0.60 8.03 4.34
CA LEU A 23 -0.94 6.99 5.29
C LEU A 23 -0.42 7.39 6.66
N GLU A 24 -1.23 7.18 7.68
CA GLU A 24 -0.84 7.49 9.05
C GLU A 24 -0.74 6.20 9.83
N ILE A 25 0.42 5.97 10.39
CA ILE A 25 0.71 4.72 11.07
C ILE A 25 1.09 5.03 12.49
N GLU A 26 0.44 4.33 13.41
CA GLU A 26 0.79 4.49 14.80
C GLU A 26 2.00 3.62 15.13
N ASN A 27 3.03 4.25 15.67
CA ASN A 27 4.26 3.54 16.00
C ASN A 27 4.12 2.90 17.35
N LYS A 28 3.73 1.66 17.37
CA LYS A 28 3.61 0.92 18.60
C LYS A 28 3.84 -0.56 18.30
N GLY A 29 3.83 -1.35 19.33
CA GLY A 29 3.94 -2.78 19.15
C GLY A 29 5.32 -3.18 18.73
N MET A 30 5.39 -3.96 17.68
CA MET A 30 6.64 -4.57 17.30
C MET A 30 7.74 -3.59 16.96
N PHE A 31 7.41 -2.36 16.69
CA PHE A 31 8.44 -1.40 16.38
C PHE A 31 8.99 -0.72 17.61
N ASN A 32 8.45 -1.01 18.75
CA ASN A 32 8.80 -0.32 19.96
C ASN A 32 10.27 -0.29 20.27
N THR A 33 10.88 -1.45 20.23
CA THR A 33 12.26 -1.52 20.66
C THR A 33 13.14 -0.61 19.84
N ILE A 34 12.98 -0.67 18.54
CA ILE A 34 13.79 0.15 17.67
C ILE A 34 13.35 1.60 17.72
N ALA A 35 12.05 1.81 17.70
CA ALA A 35 11.53 3.17 17.70
C ALA A 35 11.91 3.92 18.94
N GLN A 36 11.90 3.25 20.06
CA GLN A 36 12.26 3.91 21.30
C GLN A 36 13.71 4.28 21.37
N LYS A 37 14.53 3.51 20.72
CA LYS A 37 15.95 3.84 20.70
C LYS A 37 16.25 5.00 19.81
N VAL A 38 15.38 5.26 18.87
CA VAL A 38 15.50 6.43 18.03
C VAL A 38 14.70 7.52 18.68
N PHE A 39 15.33 8.21 19.54
CA PHE A 39 14.64 9.17 20.38
C PHE A 39 13.85 10.18 19.62
N GLY A 40 12.77 10.59 20.19
CA GLY A 40 11.98 11.63 19.61
C GLY A 40 11.12 11.19 18.46
N LYS A 41 11.03 9.90 18.21
CA LYS A 41 10.13 9.41 17.18
C LYS A 41 8.72 9.79 17.54
N PRO A 42 7.96 10.32 16.61
CA PRO A 42 6.57 10.64 16.88
C PRO A 42 5.77 9.37 17.08
N ARG A 43 4.66 9.51 17.75
CA ARG A 43 3.77 8.39 17.94
C ARG A 43 3.22 7.88 16.61
N PHE A 44 3.06 8.77 15.67
CA PHE A 44 2.54 8.44 14.36
C PHE A 44 3.57 8.77 13.30
N SER A 45 3.64 7.93 12.31
CA SER A 45 4.46 8.18 11.12
C SER A 45 3.56 8.44 9.95
N LYS A 46 4.01 9.25 9.03
CA LYS A 46 3.25 9.54 7.83
C LYS A 46 4.03 9.06 6.61
N VAL A 47 3.33 8.38 5.72
CA VAL A 47 3.92 7.91 4.48
C VAL A 47 3.17 8.56 3.34
N HIS A 48 3.88 9.31 2.52
CA HIS A 48 3.29 10.01 1.39
C HIS A 48 3.37 9.12 0.17
N LEU A 49 2.21 8.81 -0.40
CA LEU A 49 2.18 7.98 -1.59
C LEU A 49 2.36 8.84 -2.82
N ASP A 50 3.05 8.28 -3.81
CA ASP A 50 3.21 8.98 -5.06
C ASP A 50 1.92 8.87 -5.88
N GLU A 51 1.98 9.30 -7.12
CA GLU A 51 0.80 9.33 -7.96
C GLU A 51 0.21 7.95 -8.17
N MET A 52 1.07 6.98 -8.48
CA MET A 52 0.60 5.63 -8.72
C MET A 52 0.05 5.01 -7.43
N GLY A 53 0.76 5.19 -6.33
CA GLY A 53 0.29 4.65 -5.06
C GLY A 53 -1.02 5.26 -4.64
N THR A 54 -1.18 6.56 -4.89
CA THR A 54 -2.42 7.24 -4.57
C THR A 54 -3.58 6.66 -5.37
N PHE A 55 -3.33 6.30 -6.63
CA PHE A 55 -4.37 5.69 -7.44
C PHE A 55 -4.72 4.30 -6.95
N ILE A 56 -3.71 3.51 -6.61
CA ILE A 56 -3.92 2.11 -6.26
C ILE A 56 -4.57 1.94 -4.90
N TRP A 57 -4.15 2.72 -3.92
CA TRP A 57 -4.56 2.49 -2.53
C TRP A 57 -6.08 2.34 -2.35
N PRO A 58 -6.92 3.24 -2.88
CA PRO A 58 -8.36 3.10 -2.67
C PRO A 58 -8.96 1.93 -3.44
N GLU A 59 -8.23 1.41 -4.43
CA GLU A 59 -8.74 0.30 -5.22
C GLU A 59 -8.49 -1.06 -4.57
N ILE A 60 -7.70 -1.08 -3.50
CA ILE A 60 -7.43 -2.33 -2.79
C ILE A 60 -8.64 -2.61 -1.90
N ASP A 61 -9.47 -3.53 -2.34
CA ASP A 61 -10.74 -3.78 -1.68
C ASP A 61 -10.90 -5.21 -1.15
N GLY A 62 -9.84 -6.00 -1.20
CA GLY A 62 -9.94 -7.38 -0.74
C GLY A 62 -10.61 -8.31 -1.72
N ALA A 63 -10.88 -7.84 -2.92
CA ALA A 63 -11.52 -8.65 -3.96
C ALA A 63 -10.73 -8.68 -5.25
N LYS A 64 -10.04 -7.59 -5.59
CA LYS A 64 -9.27 -7.53 -6.83
C LYS A 64 -7.90 -8.15 -6.64
N THR A 65 -7.46 -8.89 -7.64
CA THR A 65 -6.10 -9.42 -7.62
C THR A 65 -5.10 -8.34 -7.99
N VAL A 66 -3.82 -8.62 -7.73
CA VAL A 66 -2.77 -7.69 -8.16
C VAL A 66 -2.82 -7.49 -9.67
N GLN A 67 -3.11 -8.57 -10.41
CA GLN A 67 -3.23 -8.46 -11.86
C GLN A 67 -4.34 -7.49 -12.26
N GLU A 68 -5.48 -7.59 -11.60
CA GLU A 68 -6.58 -6.69 -11.92
C GLU A 68 -6.25 -5.25 -11.60
N LEU A 69 -5.55 -5.04 -10.49
CA LEU A 69 -5.13 -3.69 -10.13
C LEU A 69 -4.12 -3.15 -11.12
N ALA A 70 -3.22 -4.02 -11.60
CA ALA A 70 -2.26 -3.59 -12.61
C ALA A 70 -2.94 -3.11 -13.88
N LEU A 71 -3.99 -3.81 -14.27
CA LEU A 71 -4.72 -3.41 -15.47
C LEU A 71 -5.41 -2.07 -15.29
N LEU A 72 -5.91 -1.81 -14.08
CA LEU A 72 -6.51 -0.51 -13.80
C LEU A 72 -5.46 0.60 -13.90
N VAL A 73 -4.27 0.34 -13.41
CA VAL A 73 -3.18 1.31 -13.48
C VAL A 73 -2.84 1.59 -14.94
N LYS A 74 -2.74 0.54 -15.73
CA LYS A 74 -2.43 0.70 -17.15
C LYS A 74 -3.49 1.53 -17.85
N GLU A 75 -4.74 1.27 -17.52
CA GLU A 75 -5.84 1.98 -18.13
C GLU A 75 -5.83 3.46 -17.77
N HIS A 76 -5.49 3.75 -16.51
CA HIS A 76 -5.51 5.12 -16.03
C HIS A 76 -4.31 5.93 -16.50
N PHE A 77 -3.11 5.34 -16.44
CA PHE A 77 -1.89 6.07 -16.72
C PHE A 77 -1.37 5.86 -18.13
N GLY A 78 -1.83 4.81 -18.81
CA GLY A 78 -1.35 4.54 -20.16
C GLY A 78 0.14 4.25 -20.18
N ASP A 79 0.84 4.84 -21.13
CA ASP A 79 2.27 4.59 -21.28
C ASP A 79 3.09 5.06 -20.09
N LYS A 80 2.56 5.97 -19.31
CA LYS A 80 3.27 6.44 -18.14
C LYS A 80 3.40 5.36 -17.07
N ALA A 81 2.61 4.33 -17.17
CA ALA A 81 2.69 3.23 -16.20
C ALA A 81 3.85 2.30 -16.46
N GLU A 82 4.45 2.38 -17.64
CA GLU A 82 5.50 1.42 -17.99
C GLU A 82 6.81 1.73 -17.28
N PRO A 83 7.57 0.74 -16.89
CA PRO A 83 7.30 -0.70 -16.99
C PRO A 83 6.30 -1.14 -15.93
N LEU A 84 5.15 -1.58 -16.37
CA LEU A 84 3.99 -1.77 -15.50
C LEU A 84 4.22 -2.82 -14.40
N TYR A 85 4.52 -4.04 -14.81
CA TYR A 85 4.55 -5.13 -13.83
C TYR A 85 5.69 -5.01 -12.84
N PRO A 86 6.90 -4.64 -13.25
CA PRO A 86 7.95 -4.43 -12.24
C PRO A 86 7.57 -3.36 -11.22
N ARG A 87 6.91 -2.31 -11.66
CA ARG A 87 6.52 -1.25 -10.74
C ARG A 87 5.44 -1.71 -9.77
N ILE A 88 4.46 -2.44 -10.28
CA ILE A 88 3.38 -2.94 -9.45
C ILE A 88 3.90 -3.94 -8.44
N VAL A 89 4.75 -4.86 -8.89
CA VAL A 89 5.29 -5.87 -7.99
C VAL A 89 6.09 -5.19 -6.88
N LYS A 90 6.91 -4.22 -7.24
CA LYS A 90 7.71 -3.54 -6.25
C LYS A 90 6.83 -2.77 -5.26
N TYR A 91 5.78 -2.14 -5.76
CA TYR A 91 4.87 -1.41 -4.91
C TYR A 91 4.29 -2.33 -3.84
N PHE A 92 3.79 -3.49 -4.25
CA PHE A 92 3.16 -4.38 -3.28
C PHE A 92 4.17 -5.07 -2.39
N GLN A 93 5.39 -5.31 -2.88
CA GLN A 93 6.42 -5.86 -2.01
C GLN A 93 6.74 -4.89 -0.88
N ILE A 94 6.84 -3.62 -1.20
CA ILE A 94 7.12 -2.61 -0.19
C ILE A 94 5.95 -2.50 0.78
N MET A 95 4.73 -2.48 0.25
CA MET A 95 3.55 -2.37 1.10
C MET A 95 3.43 -3.56 2.05
N GLU A 96 3.73 -4.73 1.56
CA GLU A 96 3.66 -5.91 2.41
C GLU A 96 4.76 -5.90 3.46
N SER A 97 5.94 -5.45 3.09
CA SER A 97 7.05 -5.47 4.02
C SER A 97 6.82 -4.53 5.20
N TYR A 98 6.05 -3.49 5.00
CA TYR A 98 5.70 -2.59 6.09
C TYR A 98 4.37 -2.95 6.75
N GLU A 99 3.75 -4.03 6.30
CA GLU A 99 2.49 -4.50 6.84
C GLU A 99 1.34 -3.53 6.59
N PHE A 100 1.47 -2.72 5.56
CA PHE A 100 0.36 -1.87 5.13
C PHE A 100 -0.67 -2.68 4.37
N VAL A 101 -0.24 -3.77 3.75
CA VAL A 101 -1.07 -4.63 2.94
C VAL A 101 -0.69 -6.07 3.26
N HIS A 102 -1.67 -6.96 3.25
CA HIS A 102 -1.41 -8.39 3.29
C HIS A 102 -2.17 -9.05 2.16
N PHE A 103 -1.84 -10.29 1.85
CA PHE A 103 -2.43 -10.96 0.71
C PHE A 103 -3.31 -12.12 1.14
N ILE A 104 -4.42 -12.28 0.45
CA ILE A 104 -5.28 -13.43 0.60
C ILE A 104 -5.12 -14.25 -0.66
N ASN A 105 -4.99 -15.56 -0.48
CA ASN A 105 -4.93 -16.44 -1.63
C ASN A 105 -6.34 -16.89 -1.94
N LYS A 106 -6.84 -16.48 -3.10
CA LYS A 106 -8.19 -16.81 -3.49
C LYS A 106 -8.47 -18.30 -3.46
N LYS A 107 -7.48 -19.10 -3.77
CA LYS A 107 -7.69 -20.53 -3.84
C LYS A 107 -7.87 -21.20 -2.52
N THR A 108 -7.44 -20.57 -1.46
CA THR A 108 -7.57 -21.19 -0.15
C THR A 108 -8.96 -21.09 0.41
N GLU A 109 -9.82 -20.41 -0.28
CA GLU A 109 -11.18 -20.24 0.20
C GLU A 109 -12.09 -21.40 -0.08
N LYS A 110 -11.59 -22.37 -0.75
CA LYS A 110 -12.43 -23.48 -1.11
C LYS A 110 -12.84 -24.36 0.02
#